data_382db1ed25ee86f3a72dfe55ae76b677
#
_entry.id   382db1ed25ee86f3a72dfe55ae76b677
#
_cell.length_a   1.000
_cell.length_b   1.000
_cell.length_c   1.000
_cell.angle_alpha   90.00
_cell.angle_beta   90.00
_cell.angle_gamma   90.00
#
_symmetry.space_group_name_H-M   'P 1'
#
loop_
_entity.id
_entity.type
_entity.pdbx_description
1 polymer ?
#
loop_
_entity_poly.entity_id
_entity_poly.type
_entity_poly.pdbx_seq_one_letter_code
_entity_poly.pdbx_strand_id
1 'polypeptide(L)'
;AVGSGGTLAGVADVLQPKGVKIGLADPDGAGLFSYYTTGEIAMQGGSIAEGIGQVRITKNLEGFTPDFSYNVSDAEALPIVFDLLQNEGLCLGASSGVNVAGAIRLARDLGPGHTIVTILCDFGTRYQSKLFNPDFLKEKGLPVPDWLDRAPTSITGVFEDD
;
A
#
# COMPACT_ATOMS: atom_id res chain seq x y z
N ALA A 1 4.37 -1.08 -4.67
CA ALA A 1 3.21 -1.88 -5.11
C ALA A 1 3.11 -1.86 -6.63
N VAL A 2 2.56 -2.93 -7.22
CA VAL A 2 2.62 -3.16 -8.66
C VAL A 2 1.23 -3.41 -9.24
N GLY A 3 0.82 -2.55 -10.17
CA GLY A 3 -0.27 -2.80 -11.10
C GLY A 3 0.27 -3.43 -12.40
N SER A 4 0.37 -2.69 -13.49
CA SER A 4 0.90 -3.20 -14.76
C SER A 4 2.41 -3.50 -14.76
N GLY A 5 3.15 -3.06 -13.77
CA GLY A 5 4.61 -3.17 -13.69
C GLY A 5 5.39 -2.06 -14.40
N GLY A 6 4.72 -1.23 -15.21
CA GLY A 6 5.42 -0.23 -16.02
C GLY A 6 6.23 0.78 -15.23
N THR A 7 5.69 1.29 -14.12
CA THR A 7 6.41 2.23 -13.26
C THR A 7 7.61 1.58 -12.60
N LEU A 8 7.43 0.39 -11.99
CA LEU A 8 8.51 -0.31 -11.30
C LEU A 8 9.64 -0.70 -12.25
N ALA A 9 9.32 -1.32 -13.37
CA ALA A 9 10.30 -1.73 -14.38
C ALA A 9 11.00 -0.52 -15.01
N GLY A 10 10.25 0.53 -15.41
CA GLY A 10 10.86 1.71 -16.00
C GLY A 10 11.80 2.47 -15.06
N VAL A 11 11.49 2.50 -13.75
CA VAL A 11 12.40 3.03 -12.73
C VAL A 11 13.63 2.14 -12.58
N ALA A 12 13.44 0.82 -12.57
CA ALA A 12 14.51 -0.15 -12.45
C ALA A 12 15.50 -0.07 -13.62
N ASP A 13 14.99 -0.01 -14.84
CA ASP A 13 15.82 0.09 -16.08
C ASP A 13 16.80 1.27 -16.04
N VAL A 14 16.38 2.39 -15.41
CA VAL A 14 17.20 3.60 -15.32
C VAL A 14 18.10 3.61 -14.09
N LEU A 15 17.62 3.10 -12.96
CA LEU A 15 18.30 3.29 -11.67
C LEU A 15 19.14 2.10 -11.22
N GLN A 16 18.76 0.84 -11.51
CA GLN A 16 19.58 -0.33 -11.14
C GLN A 16 20.99 -0.28 -11.76
N PRO A 17 21.18 0.11 -13.05
CA PRO A 17 22.53 0.25 -13.62
C PRO A 17 23.38 1.32 -12.92
N LYS A 18 22.76 2.23 -12.16
CA LYS A 18 23.44 3.26 -11.36
C LYS A 18 23.69 2.83 -9.90
N GLY A 19 23.41 1.57 -9.58
CA GLY A 19 23.62 0.99 -8.25
C GLY A 19 22.47 1.25 -7.26
N VAL A 20 21.34 1.81 -7.71
CA VAL A 20 20.15 1.97 -6.85
C VAL A 20 19.44 0.63 -6.73
N LYS A 21 19.09 0.25 -5.50
CA LYS A 21 18.37 -0.98 -5.20
C LYS A 21 16.87 -0.77 -5.35
N ILE A 22 16.18 -1.76 -5.92
CA ILE A 22 14.74 -1.71 -6.19
C ILE A 22 14.01 -2.74 -5.32
N GLY A 23 13.03 -2.26 -4.55
CA GLY A 23 12.17 -3.09 -3.71
C GLY A 23 10.76 -3.25 -4.30
N LEU A 24 10.22 -4.46 -4.19
CA LEU A 24 8.84 -4.79 -4.47
C LEU A 24 8.07 -4.91 -3.16
N ALA A 25 6.92 -4.24 -3.05
CA ALA A 25 5.92 -4.48 -2.01
C ALA A 25 4.66 -5.03 -2.70
N ASP A 26 4.24 -6.24 -2.34
CA ASP A 26 3.12 -6.95 -2.96
C ASP A 26 2.02 -7.20 -1.93
N PRO A 27 0.75 -6.91 -2.20
CA PRO A 27 -0.32 -7.16 -1.23
C PRO A 27 -0.63 -8.66 -1.11
N ASP A 28 -1.26 -9.08 -0.02
CA ASP A 28 -1.81 -10.41 0.12
C ASP A 28 -2.74 -10.74 -1.07
N GLY A 29 -2.76 -11.99 -1.50
CA GLY A 29 -3.51 -12.44 -2.67
C GLY A 29 -2.85 -12.19 -4.02
N ALA A 30 -1.71 -11.47 -4.05
CA ALA A 30 -0.91 -11.28 -5.24
C ALA A 30 0.15 -12.38 -5.39
N GLY A 31 0.75 -12.50 -6.56
CA GLY A 31 1.70 -13.57 -6.89
C GLY A 31 3.12 -13.12 -7.19
N LEU A 32 3.40 -11.82 -7.22
CA LEU A 32 4.75 -11.34 -7.58
C LEU A 32 5.75 -11.58 -6.46
N PHE A 33 5.35 -11.41 -5.20
CA PHE A 33 6.22 -11.72 -4.06
C PHE A 33 6.69 -13.18 -4.11
N SER A 34 5.76 -14.14 -4.26
CA SER A 34 6.11 -15.57 -4.34
C SER A 34 7.00 -15.85 -5.55
N TYR A 35 6.66 -15.29 -6.71
CA TYR A 35 7.45 -15.49 -7.93
C TYR A 35 8.91 -15.03 -7.76
N TYR A 36 9.13 -13.84 -7.22
CA TYR A 36 10.50 -13.31 -7.07
C TYR A 36 11.28 -13.94 -5.90
N THR A 37 10.60 -14.64 -4.99
CA THR A 37 11.26 -15.34 -3.87
C THR A 37 11.43 -16.83 -4.10
N THR A 38 10.50 -17.50 -4.80
CA THR A 38 10.50 -18.96 -4.99
C THR A 38 10.59 -19.40 -6.44
N GLY A 39 10.40 -18.50 -7.41
CA GLY A 39 10.31 -18.80 -8.84
C GLY A 39 8.92 -19.22 -9.30
N GLU A 40 7.95 -19.37 -8.40
CA GLU A 40 6.59 -19.82 -8.71
C GLU A 40 5.55 -18.78 -8.26
N ILE A 41 4.49 -18.63 -9.06
CA ILE A 41 3.36 -17.79 -8.68
C ILE A 41 2.48 -18.58 -7.72
N ALA A 42 2.41 -18.14 -6.47
CA ALA A 42 1.51 -18.66 -5.46
C ALA A 42 0.76 -17.51 -4.78
N MET A 43 -0.55 -17.61 -4.74
CA MET A 43 -1.42 -16.59 -4.17
C MET A 43 -1.97 -17.09 -2.83
N GLN A 44 -1.82 -16.30 -1.76
CA GLN A 44 -2.39 -16.60 -0.45
C GLN A 44 -3.10 -15.37 0.11
N GLY A 45 -4.29 -15.57 0.68
CA GLY A 45 -5.08 -14.47 1.25
C GLY A 45 -5.76 -13.61 0.20
N GLY A 46 -5.96 -12.35 0.53
CA GLY A 46 -6.58 -11.34 -0.32
C GLY A 46 -6.38 -9.95 0.26
N SER A 47 -6.56 -8.94 -0.55
CA SER A 47 -6.43 -7.54 -0.16
C SER A 47 -7.60 -6.72 -0.70
N ILE A 48 -7.99 -5.66 0.03
CA ILE A 48 -8.95 -4.66 -0.44
C ILE A 48 -8.30 -3.60 -1.33
N ALA A 49 -6.96 -3.63 -1.47
CA ALA A 49 -6.25 -2.71 -2.33
C ALA A 49 -6.63 -2.91 -3.80
N GLU A 50 -6.95 -1.82 -4.49
CA GLU A 50 -7.35 -1.83 -5.89
C GLU A 50 -6.21 -1.36 -6.80
N GLY A 51 -6.19 -1.86 -8.04
CA GLY A 51 -5.22 -1.46 -9.07
C GLY A 51 -3.82 -2.05 -8.92
N ILE A 52 -3.58 -2.86 -7.89
CA ILE A 52 -2.32 -3.56 -7.62
C ILE A 52 -2.59 -5.05 -7.34
N GLY A 53 -1.54 -5.84 -7.10
CA GLY A 53 -1.67 -7.26 -6.77
C GLY A 53 -1.78 -8.13 -8.02
N GLN A 54 -0.72 -8.20 -8.81
CA GLN A 54 -0.68 -9.02 -10.02
C GLN A 54 -0.59 -10.51 -9.69
N VAL A 55 -1.32 -11.32 -10.46
CA VAL A 55 -1.33 -12.79 -10.37
C VAL A 55 -0.58 -13.44 -11.54
N ARG A 56 0.18 -12.64 -12.27
CA ARG A 56 0.98 -13.06 -13.43
C ARG A 56 2.14 -12.10 -13.66
N ILE A 57 3.18 -12.57 -14.31
CA ILE A 57 4.24 -11.70 -14.82
C ILE A 57 3.72 -10.97 -16.05
N THR A 58 3.60 -9.65 -15.93
CA THR A 58 3.20 -8.82 -17.06
C THR A 58 4.38 -8.61 -18.00
N LYS A 59 4.11 -8.23 -19.24
CA LYS A 59 5.17 -7.97 -20.23
C LYS A 59 6.16 -6.88 -19.77
N ASN A 60 5.70 -5.90 -19.00
CA ASN A 60 6.55 -4.85 -18.45
C ASN A 60 7.58 -5.38 -17.42
N LEU A 61 7.30 -6.54 -16.80
CA LEU A 61 8.16 -7.15 -15.80
C LEU A 61 9.06 -8.24 -16.37
N GLU A 62 8.99 -8.52 -17.68
CA GLU A 62 9.90 -9.48 -18.31
C GLU A 62 11.34 -9.00 -18.19
N GLY A 63 12.23 -9.86 -17.65
CA GLY A 63 13.62 -9.53 -17.42
C GLY A 63 13.92 -8.67 -16.18
N PHE A 64 12.90 -8.14 -15.50
CA PHE A 64 13.06 -7.41 -14.25
C PHE A 64 13.23 -8.37 -13.06
N THR A 65 14.12 -8.01 -12.14
CA THR A 65 14.27 -8.69 -10.84
C THR A 65 14.46 -7.63 -9.76
N PRO A 66 13.62 -7.61 -8.71
CA PRO A 66 13.80 -6.71 -7.58
C PRO A 66 14.97 -7.17 -6.70
N ASP A 67 15.64 -6.23 -6.05
CA ASP A 67 16.68 -6.54 -5.05
C ASP A 67 16.05 -6.98 -3.71
N PHE A 68 14.83 -6.53 -3.42
CA PHE A 68 14.06 -6.86 -2.21
C PHE A 68 12.61 -7.11 -2.58
N SER A 69 11.96 -8.02 -1.85
CA SER A 69 10.53 -8.31 -2.02
C SER A 69 9.85 -8.51 -0.67
N TYR A 70 8.69 -7.90 -0.50
CA TYR A 70 7.89 -7.98 0.73
C TYR A 70 6.43 -8.29 0.38
N ASN A 71 5.84 -9.25 1.09
CA ASN A 71 4.40 -9.45 1.08
C ASN A 71 3.78 -8.65 2.22
N VAL A 72 2.77 -7.84 1.95
CA VAL A 72 2.17 -6.89 2.88
C VAL A 72 0.68 -7.18 3.02
N SER A 73 0.23 -7.44 4.25
CA SER A 73 -1.19 -7.64 4.53
C SER A 73 -1.96 -6.32 4.66
N ASP A 74 -3.29 -6.37 4.47
CA ASP A 74 -4.16 -5.23 4.77
C ASP A 74 -4.09 -4.83 6.25
N ALA A 75 -3.94 -5.80 7.15
CA ALA A 75 -3.79 -5.54 8.58
C ALA A 75 -2.56 -4.69 8.91
N GLU A 76 -1.52 -4.75 8.08
CA GLU A 76 -0.32 -3.91 8.21
C GLU A 76 -0.45 -2.59 7.44
N ALA A 77 -0.99 -2.62 6.23
CA ALA A 77 -1.05 -1.45 5.35
C ALA A 77 -2.10 -0.41 5.78
N LEU A 78 -3.28 -0.85 6.25
CA LEU A 78 -4.39 0.05 6.57
C LEU A 78 -4.12 0.97 7.77
N PRO A 79 -3.57 0.50 8.89
CA PRO A 79 -3.20 1.39 9.99
C PRO A 79 -2.25 2.51 9.57
N ILE A 80 -1.34 2.25 8.63
CA ILE A 80 -0.43 3.26 8.08
C ILE A 80 -1.20 4.33 7.31
N VAL A 81 -2.16 3.94 6.47
CA VAL A 81 -3.00 4.89 5.73
C VAL A 81 -3.82 5.77 6.68
N PHE A 82 -4.38 5.17 7.74
CA PHE A 82 -5.16 5.90 8.74
C PHE A 82 -4.30 6.84 9.57
N ASP A 83 -3.09 6.42 9.94
CA ASP A 83 -2.14 7.24 10.66
C ASP A 83 -1.67 8.45 9.82
N LEU A 84 -1.35 8.24 8.54
CA LEU A 84 -0.98 9.29 7.60
C LEU A 84 -2.11 10.31 7.41
N LEU A 85 -3.38 9.86 7.38
CA LEU A 85 -4.50 10.79 7.30
C LEU A 85 -4.66 11.59 8.59
N GLN A 86 -4.60 10.93 9.75
CA GLN A 86 -4.85 11.57 11.04
C GLN A 86 -3.74 12.52 11.45
N ASN A 87 -2.49 12.16 11.25
CA ASN A 87 -1.33 12.87 11.78
C ASN A 87 -0.62 13.75 10.76
N GLU A 88 -0.70 13.41 9.46
CA GLU A 88 -0.03 14.14 8.37
C GLU A 88 -1.02 14.83 7.41
N GLY A 89 -2.33 14.58 7.54
CA GLY A 89 -3.35 15.12 6.63
C GLY A 89 -3.32 14.50 5.22
N LEU A 90 -2.66 13.35 5.05
CA LEU A 90 -2.49 12.69 3.77
C LEU A 90 -3.58 11.63 3.54
N CYS A 91 -4.63 12.00 2.81
CA CYS A 91 -5.71 11.06 2.43
C CYS A 91 -5.28 10.21 1.22
N LEU A 92 -4.82 8.99 1.47
CA LEU A 92 -4.20 8.11 0.48
C LEU A 92 -4.96 6.81 0.28
N GLY A 93 -4.78 6.16 -0.87
CA GLY A 93 -5.29 4.83 -1.17
C GLY A 93 -4.48 3.71 -0.50
N ALA A 94 -5.05 2.50 -0.43
CA ALA A 94 -4.43 1.34 0.21
C ALA A 94 -3.07 0.96 -0.41
N SER A 95 -2.88 1.19 -1.71
CA SER A 95 -1.60 0.96 -2.40
C SER A 95 -0.45 1.79 -1.83
N SER A 96 -0.73 3.00 -1.34
CA SER A 96 0.26 3.82 -0.62
C SER A 96 0.63 3.19 0.72
N GLY A 97 -0.36 2.62 1.44
CA GLY A 97 -0.10 1.87 2.68
C GLY A 97 0.82 0.67 2.44
N VAL A 98 0.57 -0.11 1.38
CA VAL A 98 1.44 -1.23 0.98
C VAL A 98 2.86 -0.76 0.68
N ASN A 99 3.01 0.35 -0.07
CA ASN A 99 4.31 0.91 -0.38
C ASN A 99 5.06 1.40 0.87
N VAL A 100 4.38 2.10 1.77
CA VAL A 100 5.01 2.61 3.01
C VAL A 100 5.35 1.46 3.96
N ALA A 101 4.50 0.44 4.09
CA ALA A 101 4.82 -0.76 4.86
C ALA A 101 6.08 -1.46 4.34
N GLY A 102 6.17 -1.66 3.01
CA GLY A 102 7.38 -2.19 2.37
C GLY A 102 8.62 -1.34 2.63
N ALA A 103 8.48 -0.01 2.55
CA ALA A 103 9.58 0.92 2.85
C ALA A 103 10.03 0.86 4.31
N ILE A 104 9.09 0.72 5.26
CA ILE A 104 9.39 0.54 6.69
C ILE A 104 10.15 -0.76 6.93
N ARG A 105 9.73 -1.87 6.32
CA ARG A 105 10.45 -3.15 6.43
C ARG A 105 11.85 -3.04 5.85
N LEU A 106 11.97 -2.47 4.66
CA LEU A 106 13.27 -2.25 4.03
C LEU A 106 14.20 -1.38 4.89
N ALA A 107 13.66 -0.32 5.51
CA ALA A 107 14.43 0.52 6.41
C ALA A 107 14.95 -0.23 7.64
N ARG A 108 14.14 -1.13 8.19
CA ARG A 108 14.54 -1.99 9.32
C ARG A 108 15.63 -3.00 8.92
N ASP A 109 15.51 -3.59 7.74
CA ASP A 109 16.46 -4.58 7.23
C ASP A 109 17.83 -3.94 6.90
N LEU A 110 17.81 -2.72 6.33
CA LEU A 110 19.03 -2.01 5.96
C LEU A 110 19.69 -1.27 7.13
N GLY A 111 18.92 -0.87 8.13
CA GLY A 111 19.39 -0.01 9.22
C GLY A 111 19.57 1.45 8.82
N PRO A 112 20.25 2.26 9.65
CA PRO A 112 20.42 3.70 9.41
C PRO A 112 21.40 3.99 8.27
N GLY A 113 21.31 5.20 7.72
CA GLY A 113 22.25 5.71 6.70
C GLY A 113 21.81 5.50 5.26
N HIS A 114 20.57 5.03 5.02
CA HIS A 114 20.02 4.83 3.69
C HIS A 114 18.94 5.85 3.37
N THR A 115 18.84 6.23 2.10
CA THR A 115 17.73 7.00 1.54
C THR A 115 16.77 6.03 0.86
N ILE A 116 15.54 5.96 1.33
CA ILE A 116 14.47 5.11 0.77
C ILE A 116 13.42 6.03 0.16
N VAL A 117 13.11 5.82 -1.10
CA VAL A 117 12.08 6.55 -1.83
C VAL A 117 10.93 5.62 -2.15
N THR A 118 9.70 6.02 -1.85
CA THR A 118 8.50 5.29 -2.21
C THR A 118 7.48 6.20 -2.88
N ILE A 119 6.47 5.59 -3.53
CA ILE A 119 5.44 6.33 -4.26
C ILE A 119 4.14 6.32 -3.45
N LEU A 120 3.58 7.50 -3.20
CA LEU A 120 2.22 7.68 -2.72
C LEU A 120 1.31 7.76 -3.94
N CYS A 121 0.62 6.65 -4.27
CA CYS A 121 0.08 6.41 -5.61
C CYS A 121 -1.12 7.28 -5.97
N ASP A 122 -2.17 7.26 -5.14
CA ASP A 122 -3.42 7.97 -5.41
C ASP A 122 -4.15 8.39 -4.14
N PHE A 123 -5.17 9.22 -4.32
CA PHE A 123 -5.97 9.75 -3.21
C PHE A 123 -6.98 8.73 -2.69
N GLY A 124 -7.11 8.67 -1.36
CA GLY A 124 -8.05 7.80 -0.65
C GLY A 124 -9.52 8.13 -0.90
N THR A 125 -9.84 9.33 -1.37
CA THR A 125 -11.23 9.76 -1.68
C THR A 125 -11.94 8.87 -2.71
N ARG A 126 -11.19 8.13 -3.54
CA ARG A 126 -11.74 7.13 -4.47
C ARG A 126 -12.30 5.88 -3.78
N TYR A 127 -11.90 5.64 -2.54
CA TYR A 127 -12.11 4.38 -1.82
C TYR A 127 -12.99 4.54 -0.58
N GLN A 128 -13.82 5.59 -0.52
CA GLN A 128 -14.67 5.91 0.64
C GLN A 128 -15.61 4.75 1.02
N SER A 129 -16.15 4.04 0.03
CA SER A 129 -17.08 2.92 0.26
C SER A 129 -16.43 1.67 0.84
N LYS A 130 -15.11 1.58 0.84
CA LYS A 130 -14.33 0.43 1.35
C LYS A 130 -13.35 0.87 2.41
N LEU A 131 -12.29 1.59 2.01
CA LEU A 131 -11.16 1.96 2.85
C LEU A 131 -11.57 2.86 4.04
N PHE A 132 -12.56 3.73 3.84
CA PHE A 132 -13.07 4.66 4.85
C PHE A 132 -14.51 4.34 5.26
N ASN A 133 -14.94 3.09 5.11
CA ASN A 133 -16.24 2.60 5.56
C ASN A 133 -16.03 1.63 6.73
N PRO A 134 -16.36 2.03 7.98
CA PRO A 134 -16.14 1.19 9.15
C PRO A 134 -16.91 -0.12 9.12
N ASP A 135 -18.12 -0.14 8.56
CA ASP A 135 -18.94 -1.36 8.47
C ASP A 135 -18.31 -2.37 7.51
N PHE A 136 -17.84 -1.90 6.35
CA PHE A 136 -17.11 -2.74 5.40
C PHE A 136 -15.83 -3.33 6.01
N LEU A 137 -15.05 -2.50 6.71
CA LEU A 137 -13.82 -2.95 7.36
C LEU A 137 -14.10 -3.99 8.45
N LYS A 138 -15.12 -3.76 9.29
CA LYS A 138 -15.56 -4.71 10.33
C LYS A 138 -16.03 -6.04 9.73
N GLU A 139 -16.82 -6.00 8.66
CA GLU A 139 -17.28 -7.20 7.93
C GLU A 139 -16.10 -8.04 7.42
N LYS A 140 -15.03 -7.38 6.99
CA LYS A 140 -13.80 -8.02 6.50
C LYS A 140 -12.81 -8.40 7.61
N GLY A 141 -13.10 -8.10 8.87
CA GLY A 141 -12.17 -8.31 9.99
C GLY A 141 -10.90 -7.46 9.90
N LEU A 142 -11.00 -6.30 9.26
CA LEU A 142 -9.88 -5.37 9.03
C LEU A 142 -9.81 -4.29 10.12
N PRO A 143 -8.65 -3.68 10.34
CA PRO A 143 -8.50 -2.61 11.31
C PRO A 143 -9.43 -1.41 11.04
N VAL A 144 -10.10 -0.94 12.10
CA VAL A 144 -10.93 0.26 12.07
C VAL A 144 -10.39 1.23 13.12
N PRO A 145 -9.94 2.42 12.74
CA PRO A 145 -9.49 3.40 13.71
C PRO A 145 -10.68 4.03 14.44
N ASP A 146 -10.51 4.36 15.73
CA ASP A 146 -11.56 4.90 16.57
C ASP A 146 -12.22 6.17 16.01
N TRP A 147 -11.45 7.02 15.34
CA TRP A 147 -11.95 8.25 14.76
C TRP A 147 -12.88 8.03 13.56
N LEU A 148 -12.74 6.93 12.84
CA LEU A 148 -13.57 6.57 11.68
C LEU A 148 -14.94 6.04 12.11
N ASP A 149 -15.03 5.42 13.29
CA ASP A 149 -16.24 4.81 13.84
C ASP A 149 -17.04 5.77 14.74
N ARG A 150 -16.63 7.04 14.85
CA ARG A 150 -17.33 8.04 15.64
C ARG A 150 -18.62 8.49 14.96
N ALA A 151 -19.68 8.62 15.74
CA ALA A 151 -20.89 9.31 15.28
C ALA A 151 -20.54 10.75 14.88
N PRO A 152 -21.15 11.29 13.81
CA PRO A 152 -20.96 12.68 13.44
C PRO A 152 -21.31 13.59 14.63
N THR A 153 -20.40 14.48 15.00
CA THR A 153 -20.69 15.52 15.98
C THR A 153 -21.57 16.57 15.31
N SER A 154 -22.75 16.85 15.85
CA SER A 154 -23.54 17.98 15.38
C SER A 154 -22.77 19.27 15.72
N ILE A 155 -22.51 20.06 14.70
CA ILE A 155 -21.98 21.41 14.90
C ILE A 155 -23.21 22.29 15.16
N THR A 156 -23.31 22.88 16.35
CA THR A 156 -24.34 23.87 16.66
C THR A 156 -24.16 25.00 15.65
N GLY A 157 -25.22 25.33 14.92
CA GLY A 157 -25.17 26.40 13.91
C GLY A 157 -24.96 27.75 14.59
N VAL A 158 -24.13 28.59 13.98
CA VAL A 158 -23.88 29.97 14.47
C VAL A 158 -25.15 30.82 14.44
N PHE A 159 -26.20 30.34 13.78
CA PHE A 159 -27.50 31.03 13.58
C PHE A 159 -28.70 30.28 14.22
N GLU A 160 -28.46 29.34 15.12
CA GLU A 160 -29.52 28.77 15.93
C GLU A 160 -29.85 29.83 17.01
N ASP A 161 -31.05 30.46 16.87
CA ASP A 161 -31.62 31.32 17.87
C ASP A 161 -31.94 30.50 19.14
N ASP A 162 -31.57 31.00 20.31
CA ASP A 162 -31.87 30.44 21.65
C ASP A 162 -33.37 30.35 21.93
#